data_69001216d9c4913b5b8285f0ed738e10
#
_entry.id   69001216d9c4913b5b8285f0ed738e10
#
_cell.length_a   1.000
_cell.length_b   1.000
_cell.length_c   1.000
_cell.angle_alpha   90.00
_cell.angle_beta   90.00
_cell.angle_gamma   90.00
#
_symmetry.space_group_name_H-M   'P 1'
#
loop_
_entity.id
_entity.type
_entity.pdbx_description
1 polymer ?
#
loop_
_entity_poly.entity_id
_entity_poly.type
_entity_poly.pdbx_seq_one_letter_code
_entity_poly.pdbx_strand_id
1 'polypeptide(L)'
;YQIDKRTVDGMDEDPDKTKLAAGSGSGSTTSGPGATLPDGDVISLAKQIVDNPNITYDGDQFQNMANGQPAYTNSLGPITVDKRLLQILLYIANKYPIYISSLVRDNTNNYSLHPLGEAVDIAMINGTATTGGDQNAIDMLQYLLDGKVLPQGAGVGQEGCGNRAGSGMDGKLSSAGLVPHDDTCNHVHLALRWTRSAPKNW
;
A
#
# COMPACT_ATOMS: atom_id res chain seq x y z
N TYR A 1 -5.90 -7.70 22.90
CA TYR A 1 -4.80 -8.50 22.31
C TYR A 1 -3.70 -7.54 21.94
N GLN A 2 -2.63 -7.50 22.75
CA GLN A 2 -1.40 -6.79 22.37
C GLN A 2 -0.64 -7.68 21.37
N ILE A 3 -0.57 -7.24 20.12
CA ILE A 3 0.33 -7.83 19.13
C ILE A 3 1.74 -7.38 19.48
N ASP A 4 2.66 -8.34 19.68
CA ASP A 4 4.06 -8.06 20.06
C ASP A 4 4.72 -7.26 18.94
N LYS A 5 5.07 -6.00 19.23
CA LYS A 5 5.72 -5.05 18.31
C LYS A 5 7.02 -5.56 17.67
N ARG A 6 7.59 -6.66 18.17
CA ARG A 6 8.88 -7.19 17.73
C ARG A 6 8.85 -8.05 16.48
N THR A 7 7.65 -8.45 16.00
CA THR A 7 7.49 -9.35 14.84
C THR A 7 7.34 -8.61 13.51
N VAL A 8 7.14 -7.30 13.51
CA VAL A 8 6.83 -6.51 12.30
C VAL A 8 8.03 -5.73 11.75
N ASP A 9 9.10 -5.56 12.57
CA ASP A 9 10.20 -4.61 12.27
C ASP A 9 11.38 -5.20 11.45
N GLY A 10 11.29 -6.40 10.93
CA GLY A 10 12.52 -7.06 10.48
C GLY A 10 12.58 -7.59 9.06
N MET A 11 11.56 -7.52 8.25
CA MET A 11 11.50 -8.35 7.05
C MET A 11 11.00 -7.63 5.79
N ASP A 12 11.64 -6.51 5.44
CA ASP A 12 11.67 -6.11 4.03
C ASP A 12 12.82 -6.86 3.36
N GLU A 13 12.57 -8.06 2.87
CA GLU A 13 13.55 -8.74 2.04
C GLU A 13 13.67 -8.04 0.68
N ASP A 14 14.89 -7.97 0.19
CA ASP A 14 15.30 -7.34 -1.07
C ASP A 14 14.55 -7.96 -2.27
N PRO A 15 13.64 -7.22 -2.92
CA PRO A 15 12.89 -7.71 -4.06
C PRO A 15 13.72 -7.88 -5.34
N ASP A 16 14.99 -7.48 -5.32
CA ASP A 16 15.82 -7.40 -6.54
C ASP A 16 16.47 -8.73 -6.93
N LYS A 17 16.22 -9.83 -6.20
CA LYS A 17 16.91 -11.11 -6.47
C LYS A 17 16.25 -12.02 -7.50
N THR A 18 15.02 -11.73 -7.94
CA THR A 18 14.36 -12.61 -8.91
C THR A 18 13.39 -11.86 -9.83
N LYS A 19 13.80 -11.65 -11.04
CA LYS A 19 13.05 -11.34 -12.28
C LYS A 19 13.30 -9.97 -12.92
N LEU A 20 14.38 -9.92 -13.69
CA LEU A 20 14.38 -9.18 -14.95
C LEU A 20 13.78 -10.08 -16.05
N ALA A 21 12.52 -9.90 -16.37
CA ALA A 21 11.94 -10.35 -17.62
C ALA A 21 11.03 -9.26 -18.17
N ALA A 22 11.60 -8.43 -19.05
CA ALA A 22 10.86 -7.45 -19.81
C ALA A 22 9.91 -8.14 -20.79
N GLY A 23 8.63 -8.06 -20.52
CA GLY A 23 7.54 -8.37 -21.45
C GLY A 23 7.06 -7.09 -22.12
N SER A 24 7.54 -6.78 -23.32
CA SER A 24 7.00 -5.72 -24.17
C SER A 24 5.68 -6.20 -24.78
N GLY A 25 4.55 -5.75 -24.20
CA GLY A 25 3.21 -5.99 -24.72
C GLY A 25 2.51 -4.66 -24.94
N SER A 26 2.52 -4.16 -26.19
CA SER A 26 1.69 -3.05 -26.64
C SER A 26 0.25 -3.55 -26.83
N GLY A 27 -0.59 -3.34 -25.82
CA GLY A 27 -2.02 -3.56 -25.87
C GLY A 27 -2.78 -2.27 -25.57
N SER A 28 -3.28 -1.59 -26.59
CA SER A 28 -4.21 -0.48 -26.45
C SER A 28 -5.55 -1.00 -25.96
N THR A 29 -5.80 -0.93 -24.65
CA THR A 29 -7.13 -1.15 -24.08
C THR A 29 -7.75 0.21 -23.75
N THR A 30 -8.90 0.50 -24.36
CA THR A 30 -9.77 1.63 -24.02
C THR A 30 -10.23 1.46 -22.57
N SER A 31 -9.53 2.10 -21.64
CA SER A 31 -9.88 2.10 -20.24
C SER A 31 -11.07 3.04 -20.00
N GLY A 32 -12.18 2.48 -19.53
CA GLY A 32 -13.25 3.29 -18.93
C GLY A 32 -12.74 4.17 -17.79
N PRO A 33 -13.50 5.21 -17.37
CA PRO A 33 -13.09 6.08 -16.29
C PRO A 33 -12.84 5.27 -15.02
N GLY A 34 -11.69 5.51 -14.38
CA GLY A 34 -11.37 4.94 -13.06
C GLY A 34 -12.29 5.53 -11.98
N ALA A 35 -12.28 4.94 -10.81
CA ALA A 35 -13.00 5.48 -9.66
C ALA A 35 -12.48 6.87 -9.29
N THR A 36 -13.39 7.74 -8.84
CA THR A 36 -13.01 9.05 -8.31
C THR A 36 -12.41 8.88 -6.92
N LEU A 37 -11.17 9.33 -6.75
CA LEU A 37 -10.52 9.39 -5.45
C LEU A 37 -10.94 10.65 -4.69
N PRO A 38 -10.95 10.60 -3.33
CA PRO A 38 -11.19 11.78 -2.50
C PRO A 38 -10.25 12.93 -2.87
N ASP A 39 -10.77 14.14 -3.00
CA ASP A 39 -9.95 15.33 -3.23
C ASP A 39 -9.56 15.99 -1.93
N GLY A 40 -8.48 16.76 -1.96
CA GLY A 40 -7.96 17.49 -0.81
C GLY A 40 -6.44 17.61 -0.86
N ASP A 41 -5.90 18.47 0.00
CA ASP A 41 -4.47 18.47 0.33
C ASP A 41 -4.15 17.41 1.40
N VAL A 42 -2.88 17.21 1.71
CA VAL A 42 -2.43 16.21 2.70
C VAL A 42 -3.08 16.43 4.06
N ILE A 43 -3.22 17.68 4.51
CA ILE A 43 -3.81 18.00 5.82
C ILE A 43 -5.27 17.59 5.86
N SER A 44 -6.03 17.95 4.83
CA SER A 44 -7.46 17.64 4.76
C SER A 44 -7.71 16.14 4.61
N LEU A 45 -6.91 15.43 3.82
CA LEU A 45 -6.99 13.97 3.68
C LEU A 45 -6.60 13.25 4.98
N ALA A 46 -5.55 13.72 5.68
CA ALA A 46 -5.17 13.16 6.97
C ALA A 46 -6.27 13.36 8.03
N LYS A 47 -6.95 14.52 8.05
CA LYS A 47 -8.13 14.74 8.91
C LYS A 47 -9.25 13.76 8.59
N GLN A 48 -9.56 13.56 7.31
CA GLN A 48 -10.56 12.57 6.89
C GLN A 48 -10.19 11.16 7.36
N ILE A 49 -8.90 10.77 7.34
CA ILE A 49 -8.43 9.48 7.85
C ILE A 49 -8.61 9.38 9.37
N VAL A 50 -8.20 10.41 10.10
CA VAL A 50 -8.32 10.47 11.56
C VAL A 50 -9.77 10.34 12.03
N ASP A 51 -10.69 10.97 11.30
CA ASP A 51 -12.13 10.98 11.62
C ASP A 51 -12.87 9.75 11.06
N ASN A 52 -12.20 8.89 10.27
CA ASN A 52 -12.84 7.75 9.61
C ASN A 52 -12.90 6.52 10.54
N PRO A 53 -14.09 6.07 10.96
CA PRO A 53 -14.24 4.92 11.84
C PRO A 53 -13.78 3.58 11.22
N ASN A 54 -13.63 3.52 9.90
CA ASN A 54 -13.17 2.36 9.18
C ASN A 54 -11.63 2.28 9.05
N ILE A 55 -10.89 3.27 9.57
CA ILE A 55 -9.42 3.27 9.56
C ILE A 55 -8.94 3.30 11.00
N THR A 56 -8.21 2.26 11.38
CA THR A 56 -7.44 2.23 12.63
C THR A 56 -5.96 2.10 12.32
N TYR A 57 -5.11 2.64 13.18
CA TYR A 57 -3.66 2.71 12.93
C TYR A 57 -2.88 2.84 14.23
N ASP A 58 -1.59 2.50 14.19
CA ASP A 58 -0.65 2.72 15.28
C ASP A 58 0.04 4.09 15.18
N GLY A 59 0.32 4.68 16.36
CA GLY A 59 1.08 5.91 16.49
C GLY A 59 0.33 7.17 16.02
N ASP A 60 1.07 8.29 15.90
CA ASP A 60 0.50 9.62 15.73
C ASP A 60 0.69 10.21 14.31
N GLN A 61 1.12 9.38 13.34
CA GLN A 61 1.54 9.89 12.02
C GLN A 61 0.42 10.61 11.26
N PHE A 62 -0.79 10.06 11.26
CA PHE A 62 -1.94 10.73 10.64
C PHE A 62 -2.36 11.97 11.42
N GLN A 63 -2.31 11.92 12.76
CA GLN A 63 -2.60 13.06 13.63
C GLN A 63 -1.62 14.21 13.39
N ASN A 64 -0.33 13.89 13.26
CA ASN A 64 0.70 14.89 12.94
C ASN A 64 0.40 15.59 11.60
N MET A 65 0.11 14.81 10.55
CA MET A 65 -0.24 15.38 9.24
C MET A 65 -1.54 16.20 9.28
N ALA A 66 -2.55 15.75 10.01
CA ALA A 66 -3.79 16.48 10.21
C ALA A 66 -3.58 17.84 10.89
N ASN A 67 -2.52 17.97 11.68
CA ASN A 67 -2.09 19.20 12.34
C ASN A 67 -1.05 20.00 11.53
N GLY A 68 -0.77 19.61 10.29
CA GLY A 68 0.19 20.29 9.42
C GLY A 68 1.65 20.01 9.75
N GLN A 69 1.92 18.93 10.50
CA GLN A 69 3.26 18.48 10.85
C GLN A 69 3.69 17.31 9.93
N PRO A 70 5.00 17.04 9.79
CA PRO A 70 5.46 15.82 9.14
C PRO A 70 4.89 14.58 9.82
N ALA A 71 4.61 13.53 9.05
CA ALA A 71 4.18 12.23 9.60
C ALA A 71 5.25 11.65 10.53
N TYR A 72 6.50 11.73 10.10
CA TYR A 72 7.66 11.20 10.83
C TYR A 72 8.93 11.96 10.43
N THR A 73 9.95 11.95 11.30
CA THR A 73 11.29 12.43 10.98
C THR A 73 12.27 11.26 11.09
N ASN A 74 12.89 10.92 9.98
CA ASN A 74 13.89 9.85 9.90
C ASN A 74 15.26 10.38 9.41
N SER A 75 16.18 9.51 9.05
CA SER A 75 17.51 9.88 8.56
C SER A 75 17.50 10.69 7.24
N LEU A 76 16.38 10.68 6.51
CA LEU A 76 16.19 11.49 5.29
C LEU A 76 15.59 12.87 5.59
N GLY A 77 15.23 13.15 6.84
CA GLY A 77 14.60 14.38 7.29
C GLY A 77 13.11 14.22 7.61
N PRO A 78 12.36 15.34 7.66
CA PRO A 78 10.92 15.31 7.88
C PRO A 78 10.20 14.73 6.66
N ILE A 79 9.39 13.68 6.87
CA ILE A 79 8.67 12.96 5.84
C ILE A 79 7.16 13.19 6.00
N THR A 80 6.52 13.49 4.90
CA THR A 80 5.05 13.54 4.78
C THR A 80 4.62 12.39 3.85
N VAL A 81 3.52 11.72 4.19
CA VAL A 81 2.96 10.66 3.34
C VAL A 81 2.48 11.26 2.02
N ASP A 82 2.75 10.57 0.94
CA ASP A 82 2.30 11.01 -0.39
C ASP A 82 0.76 11.13 -0.44
N LYS A 83 0.28 12.23 -0.98
CA LYS A 83 -1.16 12.52 -1.12
C LYS A 83 -1.92 11.35 -1.75
N ARG A 84 -1.36 10.74 -2.78
CA ARG A 84 -1.99 9.62 -3.49
C ARG A 84 -2.22 8.42 -2.60
N LEU A 85 -1.29 8.13 -1.69
CA LEU A 85 -1.45 7.03 -0.74
C LEU A 85 -2.60 7.29 0.24
N LEU A 86 -2.74 8.53 0.75
CA LEU A 86 -3.87 8.91 1.61
C LEU A 86 -5.21 8.76 0.89
N GLN A 87 -5.28 9.16 -0.38
CA GLN A 87 -6.48 9.00 -1.21
C GLN A 87 -6.85 7.52 -1.41
N ILE A 88 -5.87 6.64 -1.63
CA ILE A 88 -6.07 5.20 -1.76
C ILE A 88 -6.59 4.60 -0.46
N LEU A 89 -6.03 4.99 0.69
CA LEU A 89 -6.50 4.52 2.01
C LEU A 89 -7.96 4.89 2.26
N LEU A 90 -8.34 6.13 1.97
CA LEU A 90 -9.74 6.57 2.07
C LEU A 90 -10.65 5.81 1.10
N TYR A 91 -10.18 5.54 -0.12
CA TYR A 91 -10.93 4.73 -1.09
C TYR A 91 -11.15 3.31 -0.57
N ILE A 92 -10.13 2.64 -0.01
CA ILE A 92 -10.27 1.32 0.62
C ILE A 92 -11.32 1.37 1.74
N ALA A 93 -11.23 2.38 2.61
CA ALA A 93 -12.08 2.52 3.79
C ALA A 93 -13.56 2.75 3.47
N ASN A 94 -13.91 3.17 2.25
CA ASN A 94 -15.30 3.24 1.81
C ASN A 94 -15.99 1.86 1.77
N LYS A 95 -15.23 0.80 1.70
CA LYS A 95 -15.77 -0.57 1.58
C LYS A 95 -15.24 -1.54 2.63
N TYR A 96 -13.99 -1.36 3.06
CA TYR A 96 -13.30 -2.28 3.95
C TYR A 96 -12.77 -1.54 5.17
N PRO A 97 -13.25 -1.84 6.39
CA PRO A 97 -12.54 -1.47 7.60
C PRO A 97 -11.13 -2.05 7.60
N ILE A 98 -10.12 -1.21 7.84
CA ILE A 98 -8.70 -1.58 7.80
C ILE A 98 -7.96 -1.15 9.07
N TYR A 99 -6.93 -1.91 9.40
CA TYR A 99 -5.93 -1.52 10.39
C TYR A 99 -4.56 -1.42 9.72
N ILE A 100 -3.93 -0.25 9.85
CA ILE A 100 -2.64 0.09 9.28
C ILE A 100 -1.57 -0.14 10.36
N SER A 101 -0.65 -1.07 10.12
CA SER A 101 0.43 -1.42 11.05
C SER A 101 1.72 -0.66 10.78
N SER A 102 1.94 -0.20 9.55
CA SER A 102 3.14 0.56 9.20
C SER A 102 2.83 1.58 8.10
N LEU A 103 3.39 2.77 8.25
CA LEU A 103 3.27 3.86 7.28
C LEU A 103 4.67 4.42 6.99
N VAL A 104 5.09 5.53 7.62
CA VAL A 104 6.47 6.03 7.52
C VAL A 104 7.30 5.44 8.65
N ARG A 105 8.51 5.00 8.33
CA ARG A 105 9.48 4.46 9.31
C ARG A 105 10.90 4.88 9.01
N ASP A 106 11.84 4.44 9.84
CA ASP A 106 13.26 4.70 9.62
C ASP A 106 13.76 4.14 8.29
N ASN A 107 14.77 4.82 7.73
CA ASN A 107 15.43 4.39 6.51
C ASN A 107 16.44 3.28 6.82
N THR A 108 15.96 2.06 7.01
CA THR A 108 16.77 0.89 7.36
C THR A 108 17.37 0.17 6.15
N ASN A 109 16.78 0.39 4.96
CA ASN A 109 17.29 -0.13 3.70
C ASN A 109 16.99 0.83 2.54
N ASN A 110 17.70 0.66 1.41
CA ASN A 110 17.56 1.54 0.24
C ASN A 110 16.43 1.13 -0.71
N TYR A 111 15.71 0.04 -0.43
CA TYR A 111 14.66 -0.50 -1.29
C TYR A 111 13.27 -0.10 -0.80
N SER A 112 13.06 -0.11 0.51
CA SER A 112 11.75 0.23 1.10
C SER A 112 11.28 1.63 0.75
N LEU A 113 9.99 1.76 0.43
CA LEU A 113 9.33 3.04 0.14
C LEU A 113 8.66 3.66 1.36
N HIS A 114 8.56 2.94 2.48
CA HIS A 114 8.07 3.47 3.75
C HIS A 114 8.85 4.71 4.22
N PRO A 115 10.20 4.73 4.19
CA PRO A 115 10.95 5.92 4.59
C PRO A 115 10.69 7.16 3.74
N LEU A 116 10.06 7.02 2.58
CA LEU A 116 9.67 8.11 1.69
C LEU A 116 8.20 8.51 1.80
N GLY A 117 7.42 7.81 2.63
CA GLY A 117 5.97 8.04 2.74
C GLY A 117 5.18 7.54 1.52
N GLU A 118 5.71 6.59 0.77
CA GLU A 118 5.13 6.08 -0.47
C GLU A 118 4.65 4.62 -0.36
N ALA A 119 4.63 4.05 0.85
CA ALA A 119 4.15 2.69 1.11
C ALA A 119 3.35 2.59 2.40
N VAL A 120 2.53 1.56 2.49
CA VAL A 120 1.68 1.23 3.66
C VAL A 120 1.55 -0.27 3.82
N ASP A 121 1.51 -0.73 5.08
CA ASP A 121 1.21 -2.10 5.47
C ASP A 121 -0.16 -2.15 6.16
N ILE A 122 -1.07 -2.94 5.61
CA ILE A 122 -2.41 -3.17 6.16
C ILE A 122 -2.43 -4.57 6.79
N ALA A 123 -2.50 -4.63 8.12
CA ALA A 123 -2.42 -5.89 8.86
C ALA A 123 -3.78 -6.51 9.19
N MET A 124 -4.88 -5.74 9.12
CA MET A 124 -6.22 -6.30 9.29
C MET A 124 -7.18 -5.71 8.25
N ILE A 125 -8.12 -6.54 7.78
CA ILE A 125 -9.20 -6.17 6.87
C ILE A 125 -10.48 -6.76 7.42
N ASN A 126 -11.55 -5.97 7.51
CA ASN A 126 -12.84 -6.38 8.11
C ASN A 126 -12.70 -6.92 9.55
N GLY A 127 -11.79 -6.34 10.34
CA GLY A 127 -11.55 -6.74 11.72
C GLY A 127 -10.78 -8.07 11.88
N THR A 128 -10.30 -8.66 10.80
CA THR A 128 -9.55 -9.93 10.80
C THR A 128 -8.12 -9.70 10.33
N ALA A 129 -7.14 -10.29 11.03
CA ALA A 129 -5.75 -10.25 10.60
C ALA A 129 -5.61 -10.87 9.19
N THR A 130 -4.87 -10.20 8.32
CA THR A 130 -4.67 -10.66 6.94
C THR A 130 -3.28 -11.27 6.75
N THR A 131 -3.22 -12.29 5.90
CA THR A 131 -1.98 -12.88 5.41
C THR A 131 -1.53 -12.25 4.08
N GLY A 132 -2.29 -11.27 3.57
CA GLY A 132 -2.08 -10.74 2.22
C GLY A 132 -2.56 -11.67 1.09
N GLY A 133 -2.93 -12.91 1.43
CA GLY A 133 -3.44 -13.92 0.50
C GLY A 133 -4.72 -14.61 0.96
N ASP A 134 -5.35 -14.14 2.02
CA ASP A 134 -6.70 -14.54 2.43
C ASP A 134 -7.78 -13.88 1.55
N GLN A 135 -9.04 -14.32 1.70
CA GLN A 135 -10.13 -13.83 0.86
C GLN A 135 -10.37 -12.33 1.01
N ASN A 136 -10.25 -11.76 2.24
CA ASN A 136 -10.41 -10.32 2.45
C ASN A 136 -9.36 -9.51 1.68
N ALA A 137 -8.10 -9.98 1.67
CA ALA A 137 -7.03 -9.35 0.90
C ALA A 137 -7.30 -9.44 -0.61
N ILE A 138 -7.69 -10.62 -1.11
CA ILE A 138 -8.02 -10.84 -2.53
C ILE A 138 -9.17 -9.93 -2.96
N ASP A 139 -10.24 -9.83 -2.18
CA ASP A 139 -11.40 -9.01 -2.48
C ASP A 139 -11.06 -7.51 -2.45
N MET A 140 -10.23 -7.06 -1.49
CA MET A 140 -9.74 -5.69 -1.42
C MET A 140 -8.85 -5.36 -2.63
N LEU A 141 -7.94 -6.25 -3.03
CA LEU A 141 -7.09 -6.05 -4.21
C LEU A 141 -7.93 -6.02 -5.50
N GLN A 142 -8.95 -6.87 -5.62
CA GLN A 142 -9.87 -6.82 -6.75
C GLN A 142 -10.63 -5.47 -6.80
N TYR A 143 -11.06 -4.95 -5.65
CA TYR A 143 -11.72 -3.64 -5.56
C TYR A 143 -10.80 -2.49 -6.00
N LEU A 144 -9.52 -2.55 -5.65
CA LEU A 144 -8.52 -1.57 -6.11
C LEU A 144 -8.29 -1.66 -7.62
N LEU A 145 -8.25 -2.88 -8.18
CA LEU A 145 -8.14 -3.12 -9.62
C LEU A 145 -9.36 -2.59 -10.39
N ASP A 146 -10.57 -2.92 -9.92
CA ASP A 146 -11.83 -2.48 -10.54
C ASP A 146 -11.93 -0.95 -10.56
N GLY A 147 -11.50 -0.31 -9.46
CA GLY A 147 -11.43 1.15 -9.34
C GLY A 147 -10.29 1.79 -10.12
N LYS A 148 -9.30 1.04 -10.58
CA LYS A 148 -8.07 1.55 -11.25
C LYS A 148 -7.38 2.66 -10.45
N VAL A 149 -7.34 2.50 -9.13
CA VAL A 149 -6.88 3.56 -8.22
C VAL A 149 -5.37 3.51 -7.96
N LEU A 150 -4.74 2.36 -8.16
CA LEU A 150 -3.30 2.22 -8.03
C LEU A 150 -2.59 2.78 -9.27
N PRO A 151 -1.50 3.54 -9.11
CA PRO A 151 -0.74 4.03 -10.25
C PRO A 151 -0.02 2.89 -10.99
N GLN A 152 0.30 3.12 -12.27
CA GLN A 152 1.09 2.19 -13.07
C GLN A 152 2.47 1.97 -12.41
N GLY A 153 2.88 0.71 -12.30
CA GLY A 153 4.13 0.34 -11.64
C GLY A 153 4.07 0.32 -10.12
N ALA A 154 2.88 0.47 -9.51
CA ALA A 154 2.72 0.31 -8.07
C ALA A 154 3.11 -1.11 -7.63
N GLY A 155 3.82 -1.21 -6.50
CA GLY A 155 4.16 -2.48 -5.86
C GLY A 155 3.00 -3.01 -5.02
N VAL A 156 2.74 -4.32 -5.12
CA VAL A 156 1.73 -5.02 -4.32
C VAL A 156 2.36 -6.28 -3.74
N GLY A 157 2.68 -6.24 -2.47
CA GLY A 157 3.34 -7.32 -1.76
C GLY A 157 2.51 -8.59 -1.61
N GLN A 158 3.13 -9.60 -0.97
CA GLN A 158 2.57 -10.91 -0.61
C GLN A 158 2.18 -11.78 -1.82
N GLU A 159 2.92 -11.65 -2.94
CA GLU A 159 2.83 -12.62 -4.04
C GLU A 159 3.02 -14.05 -3.49
N GLY A 160 2.15 -14.95 -3.87
CA GLY A 160 2.23 -16.35 -3.45
C GLY A 160 1.70 -16.68 -2.05
N CYS A 161 1.32 -15.69 -1.24
CA CYS A 161 0.77 -15.94 0.10
C CYS A 161 -0.64 -16.56 0.05
N GLY A 162 -0.85 -17.60 0.87
CA GLY A 162 -2.15 -18.21 1.09
C GLY A 162 -2.88 -18.60 -0.21
N ASN A 163 -4.14 -18.21 -0.33
CA ASN A 163 -4.97 -18.51 -1.50
C ASN A 163 -4.64 -17.63 -2.71
N ARG A 164 -3.80 -16.60 -2.56
CA ARG A 164 -3.47 -15.65 -3.62
C ARG A 164 -2.79 -16.34 -4.81
N ALA A 165 -1.87 -17.28 -4.54
CA ALA A 165 -1.20 -18.08 -5.57
C ALA A 165 -2.18 -18.82 -6.49
N GLY A 166 -3.28 -19.37 -5.94
CA GLY A 166 -4.30 -20.11 -6.69
C GLY A 166 -5.44 -19.25 -7.25
N SER A 167 -5.57 -18.00 -6.80
CA SER A 167 -6.68 -17.13 -7.20
C SER A 167 -6.52 -16.45 -8.55
N GLY A 168 -5.30 -16.47 -9.12
CA GLY A 168 -4.95 -15.70 -10.31
C GLY A 168 -4.82 -14.18 -10.08
N MET A 169 -4.84 -13.74 -8.81
CA MET A 169 -4.77 -12.30 -8.46
C MET A 169 -3.47 -11.67 -8.95
N ASP A 170 -2.33 -12.33 -8.76
CA ASP A 170 -1.03 -11.82 -9.19
C ASP A 170 -0.95 -11.61 -10.72
N GLY A 171 -1.56 -12.53 -11.49
CA GLY A 171 -1.71 -12.36 -12.93
C GLY A 171 -2.60 -11.17 -13.32
N LYS A 172 -3.67 -10.90 -12.57
CA LYS A 172 -4.53 -9.73 -12.79
C LYS A 172 -3.80 -8.43 -12.46
N LEU A 173 -3.06 -8.39 -11.35
CA LEU A 173 -2.24 -7.24 -10.95
C LEU A 173 -1.20 -6.94 -12.04
N SER A 174 -0.45 -7.94 -12.48
CA SER A 174 0.56 -7.79 -13.54
C SER A 174 -0.06 -7.31 -14.86
N SER A 175 -1.23 -7.87 -15.24
CA SER A 175 -1.95 -7.46 -16.46
C SER A 175 -2.47 -6.02 -16.37
N ALA A 176 -2.71 -5.51 -15.17
CA ALA A 176 -3.07 -4.11 -14.93
C ALA A 176 -1.85 -3.18 -14.86
N GLY A 177 -0.63 -3.70 -15.07
CA GLY A 177 0.62 -2.93 -15.02
C GLY A 177 1.12 -2.64 -13.62
N LEU A 178 0.67 -3.41 -12.63
CA LEU A 178 1.18 -3.38 -11.25
C LEU A 178 2.26 -4.46 -11.08
N VAL A 179 3.04 -4.37 -10.01
CA VAL A 179 4.16 -5.27 -9.75
C VAL A 179 3.90 -6.09 -8.47
N PRO A 180 3.33 -7.31 -8.59
CA PRO A 180 3.31 -8.24 -7.48
C PRO A 180 4.73 -8.62 -7.07
N HIS A 181 4.96 -8.81 -5.77
CA HIS A 181 6.27 -9.21 -5.25
C HIS A 181 6.14 -10.01 -3.96
N ASP A 182 7.18 -10.79 -3.66
CA ASP A 182 7.29 -11.54 -2.43
C ASP A 182 7.42 -10.60 -1.23
N ASP A 183 6.74 -10.94 -0.15
CA ASP A 183 6.84 -10.30 1.16
C ASP A 183 6.31 -11.26 2.23
N THR A 184 6.41 -10.88 3.52
CA THR A 184 5.92 -11.72 4.61
C THR A 184 4.41 -11.84 4.60
N CYS A 185 3.89 -13.08 4.81
CA CYS A 185 2.46 -13.37 4.75
C CYS A 185 1.72 -12.95 6.05
N ASN A 186 1.77 -11.69 6.43
CA ASN A 186 1.14 -11.16 7.66
C ASN A 186 0.48 -9.78 7.50
N HIS A 187 0.44 -9.23 6.29
CA HIS A 187 -0.17 -7.94 5.96
C HIS A 187 -0.48 -7.87 4.45
N VAL A 188 -1.04 -6.77 3.97
CA VAL A 188 -1.04 -6.37 2.56
C VAL A 188 -0.15 -5.15 2.43
N HIS A 189 0.96 -5.27 1.71
CA HIS A 189 1.83 -4.15 1.37
C HIS A 189 1.36 -3.48 0.09
N LEU A 190 1.19 -2.16 0.11
CA LEU A 190 0.93 -1.34 -1.06
C LEU A 190 1.97 -0.23 -1.15
N ALA A 191 2.59 -0.09 -2.32
CA ALA A 191 3.55 0.98 -2.60
C ALA A 191 3.19 1.69 -3.90
N LEU A 192 3.36 3.00 -3.96
CA LEU A 192 2.97 3.80 -5.13
C LEU A 192 3.84 3.54 -6.37
N ARG A 193 4.99 2.92 -6.19
CA ARG A 193 5.89 2.43 -7.24
C ARG A 193 6.63 1.20 -6.73
N TRP A 194 7.23 0.46 -7.63
CA TRP A 194 7.95 -0.76 -7.30
C TRP A 194 9.29 -0.50 -6.60
N THR A 195 10.05 0.48 -7.06
CA THR A 195 11.39 0.81 -6.53
C THR A 195 11.56 2.32 -6.39
N ARG A 196 12.53 2.76 -5.59
CA ARG A 196 12.87 4.19 -5.45
C ARG A 196 13.30 4.85 -6.76
N SER A 197 13.88 4.08 -7.69
CA SER A 197 14.31 4.54 -9.01
C SER A 197 13.19 4.59 -10.05
N ALA A 198 12.06 3.93 -9.81
CA ALA A 198 10.94 3.98 -10.73
C ALA A 198 10.33 5.40 -10.78
N PRO A 199 9.85 5.86 -11.96
CA PRO A 199 9.21 7.17 -12.07
C PRO A 199 7.92 7.24 -11.24
N LYS A 200 7.58 8.45 -10.77
CA LYS A 200 6.26 8.73 -10.19
C LYS A 200 5.27 8.95 -11.32
N ASN A 201 4.28 8.08 -11.42
CA ASN A 201 3.29 8.07 -12.52
C ASN A 201 1.88 8.48 -12.01
N TRP A 202 1.81 9.43 -11.04
CA TRP A 202 0.55 9.92 -10.44
C TRP A 202 0.57 11.42 -10.20
#